data_c17c34a8568afa27c8840e9db1f4cf8a
#
_entry.id   c17c34a8568afa27c8840e9db1f4cf8a
#
_cell.length_a   1.000
_cell.length_b   1.000
_cell.length_c   1.000
_cell.angle_alpha   90.00
_cell.angle_beta   90.00
_cell.angle_gamma   90.00
#
_symmetry.space_group_name_H-M   'P 1'
#
loop_
_entity.id
_entity.type
_entity.pdbx_description
1 polymer ?
#
loop_
_entity_poly.entity_id
_entity_poly.type
_entity_poly.pdbx_seq_one_letter_code
_entity_poly.pdbx_strand_id
1 'polypeptide(L)'
;MDFVLKNLQKSVVQVSREIGYLIIDNNGEQINMVRKLTGQNYPRFHVYLKQQGLDFIFSLHLDQKKPSYAGAHAHSGEYFGPLIDEEAERIKDILEIK
;
A
#
# COMPACT_ATOMS: atom_id res chain seq x y z
N MET A 1 4.47 7.77 -1.30
CA MET A 1 3.50 8.49 -2.15
C MET A 1 2.13 8.40 -1.55
N ASP A 2 1.52 9.54 -1.31
CA ASP A 2 0.18 9.58 -0.74
C ASP A 2 -0.82 9.99 -1.81
N PHE A 3 -1.97 9.34 -1.83
CA PHE A 3 -3.06 9.74 -2.71
C PHE A 3 -4.40 9.37 -2.08
N VAL A 4 -5.45 10.02 -2.54
CA VAL A 4 -6.79 9.85 -2.01
C VAL A 4 -7.71 9.39 -3.13
N LEU A 5 -8.47 8.32 -2.87
CA LEU A 5 -9.55 7.90 -3.75
C LEU A 5 -10.86 8.21 -3.06
N LYS A 6 -11.65 9.05 -3.68
CA LYS A 6 -12.87 9.56 -3.08
C LYS A 6 -14.07 8.70 -3.45
N ASN A 7 -14.96 8.56 -2.48
CA ASN A 7 -16.26 7.95 -2.68
C ASN A 7 -16.19 6.53 -3.24
N LEU A 8 -15.23 5.76 -2.75
CA LEU A 8 -15.17 4.35 -3.08
C LEU A 8 -16.18 3.61 -2.23
N GLN A 9 -17.21 3.07 -2.82
CA GLN A 9 -18.22 2.34 -2.07
C GLN A 9 -17.80 0.90 -1.91
N LYS A 10 -16.69 0.68 -1.22
CA LYS A 10 -16.08 -0.62 -1.03
C LYS A 10 -15.58 -0.77 0.40
N SER A 11 -15.54 -1.99 0.89
CA SER A 11 -14.93 -2.26 2.19
C SER A 11 -13.41 -2.32 2.05
N VAL A 12 -12.71 -2.19 3.17
CA VAL A 12 -11.25 -2.33 3.19
C VAL A 12 -10.84 -3.70 2.65
N VAL A 13 -11.56 -4.76 3.02
CA VAL A 13 -11.24 -6.11 2.56
C VAL A 13 -11.43 -6.22 1.04
N GLN A 14 -12.47 -5.62 0.51
CA GLN A 14 -12.71 -5.62 -0.93
C GLN A 14 -11.59 -4.88 -1.66
N VAL A 15 -11.19 -3.71 -1.13
CA VAL A 15 -10.09 -2.94 -1.70
C VAL A 15 -8.83 -3.79 -1.75
N SER A 16 -8.45 -4.41 -0.63
CA SER A 16 -7.23 -5.21 -0.58
C SER A 16 -7.25 -6.37 -1.59
N ARG A 17 -8.39 -7.03 -1.72
CA ARG A 17 -8.52 -8.13 -2.67
C ARG A 17 -8.39 -7.67 -4.11
N GLU A 18 -9.05 -6.57 -4.44
CA GLU A 18 -9.06 -6.09 -5.83
C GLU A 18 -7.69 -5.65 -6.30
N ILE A 19 -6.91 -5.03 -5.41
CA ILE A 19 -5.57 -4.60 -5.79
C ILE A 19 -4.49 -5.67 -5.55
N GLY A 20 -4.88 -6.81 -4.98
CA GLY A 20 -3.97 -7.93 -4.79
C GLY A 20 -3.06 -7.79 -3.58
N TYR A 21 -3.49 -7.09 -2.56
CA TYR A 21 -2.72 -6.91 -1.34
C TYR A 21 -3.22 -7.81 -0.23
N LEU A 22 -2.30 -8.22 0.64
CA LEU A 22 -2.60 -8.97 1.84
C LEU A 22 -2.57 -8.03 3.04
N ILE A 23 -3.65 -8.01 3.82
CA ILE A 23 -3.69 -7.23 5.05
C ILE A 23 -2.83 -7.93 6.09
N ILE A 24 -1.84 -7.20 6.65
CA ILE A 24 -0.93 -7.75 7.66
C ILE A 24 -1.17 -7.16 9.05
N ASP A 25 -1.87 -6.03 9.12
CA ASP A 25 -2.20 -5.43 10.40
C ASP A 25 -3.38 -4.48 10.24
N ASN A 26 -4.23 -4.42 11.25
CA ASN A 26 -5.38 -3.52 11.26
C ASN A 26 -5.66 -3.11 12.70
N ASN A 27 -5.37 -1.86 13.04
CA ASN A 27 -5.60 -1.35 14.39
C ASN A 27 -6.88 -0.51 14.50
N GLY A 28 -7.72 -0.53 13.47
CA GLY A 28 -8.97 0.22 13.46
C GLY A 28 -8.86 1.59 12.83
N GLU A 29 -7.70 2.22 12.91
CA GLU A 29 -7.47 3.54 12.32
C GLU A 29 -6.66 3.44 11.04
N GLN A 30 -5.72 2.52 11.01
CA GLN A 30 -4.82 2.35 9.88
C GLN A 30 -4.68 0.87 9.59
N ILE A 31 -4.81 0.54 8.32
CA ILE A 31 -4.68 -0.83 7.84
C ILE A 31 -3.37 -0.92 7.06
N ASN A 32 -2.56 -1.92 7.41
CA ASN A 32 -1.31 -2.20 6.72
C ASN A 32 -1.52 -3.37 5.79
N MET A 33 -1.14 -3.21 4.53
CA MET A 33 -1.24 -4.28 3.55
C MET A 33 -0.05 -4.27 2.62
N VAL A 34 0.28 -5.45 2.09
CA VAL A 34 1.48 -5.63 1.28
C VAL A 34 1.20 -6.44 0.03
N ARG A 35 1.97 -6.18 -1.02
CA ARG A 35 1.98 -6.99 -2.24
C ARG A 35 3.43 -7.30 -2.60
N LYS A 36 3.79 -8.57 -2.54
CA LYS A 36 5.15 -9.00 -2.86
C LYS A 36 5.41 -8.89 -4.34
N LEU A 37 6.63 -8.52 -4.71
CA LEU A 37 7.05 -8.43 -6.10
C LEU A 37 7.62 -9.73 -6.62
N THR A 38 8.05 -10.62 -5.71
CA THR A 38 8.63 -11.91 -6.04
C THR A 38 8.05 -12.96 -5.11
N GLY A 39 8.57 -14.17 -5.17
CA GLY A 39 8.20 -15.19 -4.20
C GLY A 39 8.79 -14.99 -2.82
N GLN A 40 9.67 -14.01 -2.67
CA GLN A 40 10.28 -13.68 -1.39
C GLN A 40 9.45 -12.63 -0.66
N ASN A 41 9.71 -12.45 0.65
CA ASN A 41 9.01 -11.45 1.43
C ASN A 41 9.36 -10.02 1.02
N TYR A 42 10.53 -9.82 0.47
CA TYR A 42 11.03 -8.53 0.03
C TYR A 42 11.68 -8.67 -1.33
N PRO A 43 11.64 -7.65 -2.17
CA PRO A 43 10.94 -6.38 -2.01
C PRO A 43 9.42 -6.55 -2.11
N ARG A 44 8.72 -5.61 -1.50
CA ARG A 44 7.25 -5.62 -1.54
C ARG A 44 6.70 -4.21 -1.49
N PHE A 45 5.57 -4.00 -2.15
CA PHE A 45 4.83 -2.76 -1.95
C PHE A 45 4.11 -2.82 -0.61
N HIS A 46 4.05 -1.69 0.07
CA HIS A 46 3.41 -1.56 1.35
C HIS A 46 2.48 -0.35 1.31
N VAL A 47 1.23 -0.56 1.70
CA VAL A 47 0.25 0.50 1.78
C VAL A 47 -0.22 0.64 3.22
N TYR A 48 -0.17 1.87 3.73
CA TYR A 48 -0.90 2.26 4.92
C TYR A 48 -2.19 2.89 4.44
N LEU A 49 -3.31 2.29 4.80
CA LEU A 49 -4.61 2.71 4.33
C LEU A 49 -5.45 3.25 5.48
N LYS A 50 -6.03 4.43 5.28
CA LYS A 50 -6.99 5.00 6.21
C LYS A 50 -8.29 5.25 5.48
N GLN A 51 -9.40 5.02 6.15
CA GLN A 51 -10.71 5.32 5.62
C GLN A 51 -11.32 6.49 6.39
N GLN A 52 -11.75 7.51 5.66
CA GLN A 52 -12.47 8.65 6.23
C GLN A 52 -13.78 8.79 5.48
N GLY A 53 -14.87 8.34 6.13
CA GLY A 53 -16.15 8.29 5.45
C GLY A 53 -16.09 7.34 4.27
N LEU A 54 -16.36 7.83 3.07
CA LEU A 54 -16.27 7.04 1.84
C LEU A 54 -14.93 7.20 1.13
N ASP A 55 -14.03 8.00 1.68
CA ASP A 55 -12.74 8.26 1.06
C ASP A 55 -11.67 7.36 1.64
N PHE A 56 -10.75 6.95 0.78
CA PHE A 56 -9.62 6.12 1.18
C PHE A 56 -8.32 6.87 0.94
N ILE A 57 -7.51 6.97 1.97
CA ILE A 57 -6.22 7.63 1.92
C ILE A 57 -5.14 6.57 1.89
N PHE A 58 -4.39 6.54 0.80
CA PHE A 58 -3.33 5.56 0.57
C PHE A 58 -1.96 6.21 0.81
N SER A 59 -1.13 5.54 1.59
CA SER A 59 0.28 5.91 1.71
C SER A 59 1.08 4.71 1.22
N LEU A 60 1.62 4.84 0.01
CA LEU A 60 2.28 3.76 -0.71
C LEU A 60 3.79 3.92 -0.67
N HIS A 61 4.48 2.83 -0.36
CA HIS A 61 5.93 2.81 -0.46
C HIS A 61 6.42 1.40 -0.80
N LEU A 62 7.68 1.31 -1.13
CA LEU A 62 8.33 0.05 -1.48
C LEU A 62 9.31 -0.32 -0.37
N ASP A 63 9.06 -1.46 0.26
CA ASP A 63 9.98 -2.03 1.24
C ASP A 63 10.97 -2.90 0.47
N GLN A 64 12.23 -2.51 0.44
CA GLN A 64 13.22 -3.23 -0.35
C GLN A 64 13.83 -4.41 0.38
N LYS A 65 13.92 -4.32 1.69
CA LYS A 65 14.45 -5.41 2.51
C LYS A 65 13.91 -5.30 3.91
N LYS A 66 14.04 -6.38 4.65
CA LYS A 66 13.62 -6.40 6.04
C LYS A 66 14.38 -5.35 6.84
N PRO A 67 13.70 -4.53 7.65
CA PRO A 67 14.39 -3.58 8.52
C PRO A 67 15.37 -4.27 9.44
N SER A 68 16.51 -3.62 9.66
CA SER A 68 17.56 -4.11 10.53
C SER A 68 17.68 -3.20 11.73
N TYR A 69 18.07 -3.76 12.87
CA TYR A 69 18.18 -2.96 14.08
C TYR A 69 19.54 -2.34 14.28
N ALA A 70 20.57 -2.97 13.81
CA ALA A 70 21.93 -2.58 14.18
C ALA A 70 22.34 -1.28 13.50
N GLY A 71 21.98 -0.18 14.12
CA GLY A 71 22.36 1.12 13.63
C GLY A 71 21.82 1.41 12.28
N ALA A 72 20.90 0.63 11.89
CA ALA A 72 20.36 0.77 10.58
C ALA A 72 19.45 1.97 10.57
N HIS A 73 19.97 2.98 10.06
CA HIS A 73 19.16 4.04 9.59
C HIS A 73 18.57 3.63 8.29
N ALA A 74 18.17 2.43 8.23
CA ALA A 74 17.87 1.87 6.98
C ALA A 74 16.56 2.37 6.53
N HIS A 75 16.65 3.31 5.72
CA HIS A 75 15.58 3.56 4.85
C HIS A 75 15.54 2.40 3.88
N SER A 76 14.96 1.33 4.33
CA SER A 76 14.71 0.21 3.44
C SER A 76 13.50 0.46 2.56
N GLY A 77 12.84 1.61 2.74
CA GLY A 77 11.64 1.95 1.99
C GLY A 77 11.86 3.07 1.00
N GLU A 78 11.17 3.01 -0.12
CA GLU A 78 11.12 4.08 -1.09
C GLU A 78 9.69 4.63 -1.16
N TYR A 79 9.57 5.95 -1.24
CA TYR A 79 8.28 6.64 -1.23
C TYR A 79 7.97 7.32 -2.54
N PHE A 80 8.90 7.27 -3.49
CA PHE A 80 8.73 7.90 -4.81
C PHE A 80 9.58 7.15 -5.83
N GLY A 81 9.39 7.47 -7.10
CA GLY A 81 10.12 6.85 -8.19
C GLY A 81 9.21 6.13 -9.17
N PRO A 82 9.74 5.70 -10.33
CA PRO A 82 8.92 5.11 -11.39
C PRO A 82 8.12 3.89 -10.96
N LEU A 83 8.70 3.02 -10.16
CA LEU A 83 8.03 1.81 -9.73
C LEU A 83 6.84 2.13 -8.82
N ILE A 84 7.01 3.10 -7.94
CA ILE A 84 5.94 3.57 -7.06
C ILE A 84 4.84 4.25 -7.89
N ASP A 85 5.23 5.07 -8.86
CA ASP A 85 4.27 5.76 -9.72
C ASP A 85 3.42 4.76 -10.50
N GLU A 86 4.04 3.73 -11.05
CA GLU A 86 3.33 2.69 -11.78
C GLU A 86 2.35 1.94 -10.89
N GLU A 87 2.76 1.63 -9.68
CA GLU A 87 1.89 0.92 -8.74
C GLU A 87 0.71 1.79 -8.34
N ALA A 88 0.94 3.07 -8.07
CA ALA A 88 -0.13 3.99 -7.74
C ALA A 88 -1.16 4.06 -8.88
N GLU A 89 -0.69 4.15 -10.11
CA GLU A 89 -1.59 4.15 -11.26
C GLU A 89 -2.36 2.84 -11.40
N ARG A 90 -1.69 1.72 -11.17
CA ARG A 90 -2.35 0.41 -11.20
C ARG A 90 -3.49 0.35 -10.18
N ILE A 91 -3.22 0.80 -8.95
CA ILE A 91 -4.22 0.80 -7.89
C ILE A 91 -5.41 1.68 -8.27
N LYS A 92 -5.14 2.89 -8.74
CA LYS A 92 -6.19 3.81 -9.16
C LYS A 92 -7.02 3.24 -10.31
N ASP A 93 -6.37 2.67 -11.30
CA ASP A 93 -7.06 2.09 -12.46
C ASP A 93 -7.98 0.96 -12.04
N ILE A 94 -7.55 0.11 -11.12
CA ILE A 94 -8.37 -1.00 -10.65
C ILE A 94 -9.57 -0.51 -9.84
N LEU A 95 -9.34 0.44 -8.93
CA LEU A 95 -10.37 0.85 -7.98
C LEU A 95 -11.32 1.90 -8.54
N GLU A 96 -10.89 2.66 -9.53
CA GLU A 96 -11.69 3.72 -10.13
C GLU A 96 -12.34 3.32 -11.45
N ILE A 97 -12.35 2.04 -11.75
CA ILE A 97 -13.03 1.54 -12.95
C ILE A 97 -14.52 1.83 -12.83
N LYS A 98 -15.05 2.43 -13.86
CA LYS A 98 -16.47 2.83 -13.94
C LYS A 98 -17.29 1.80 -14.66
#